data_2c13117a0867066acd08b67c1ef15eb5
#
_entry.id   2c13117a0867066acd08b67c1ef15eb5
#
_cell.length_a   1.000
_cell.length_b   1.000
_cell.length_c   1.000
_cell.angle_alpha   90.00
_cell.angle_beta   90.00
_cell.angle_gamma   90.00
#
_symmetry.space_group_name_H-M   'P 1'
#
loop_
_entity.id
_entity.type
_entity.pdbx_description
1 polymer ?
#
loop_
_entity_poly.entity_id
_entity_poly.type
_entity_poly.pdbx_seq_one_letter_code
_entity_poly.pdbx_strand_id
1 'polypeptide(L)'
;MQKLLSLVDRFEKVERLVYRTGESRRENDAEHTYSLMMSAWFFVSRANNDDKKLDLEKVLLYIMVHDLVEAYAGDTDSLSSQGLTGKDEREHQALIELTQDMNFFPELPKLIVSYEAQSDAESVFVKSLDKLMPVFKNLRDNGRSFKDFHGDVDFDSWVTFKETKIKDRDVFQLWLQAKDETEKRGFLANRG
;
A
#
# COMPACT_ATOMS: atom_id res chain seq x y z
N MET A 1 -26.64 4.77 -1.69
CA MET A 1 -25.72 5.93 -1.63
C MET A 1 -25.22 6.20 -0.23
N GLN A 2 -26.06 6.40 0.81
CA GLN A 2 -25.59 6.71 2.18
C GLN A 2 -24.61 5.68 2.76
N LYS A 3 -24.86 4.37 2.59
CA LYS A 3 -23.93 3.33 3.05
C LYS A 3 -22.57 3.39 2.35
N LEU A 4 -22.55 3.69 1.05
CA LEU A 4 -21.29 3.87 0.30
C LEU A 4 -20.51 5.08 0.83
N LEU A 5 -21.18 6.20 1.06
CA LEU A 5 -20.53 7.39 1.66
C LEU A 5 -20.02 7.10 3.06
N SER A 6 -20.77 6.35 3.88
CA SER A 6 -20.30 5.93 5.21
C SER A 6 -19.04 5.04 5.15
N LEU A 7 -18.91 4.20 4.13
CA LEU A 7 -17.67 3.42 3.90
C LEU A 7 -16.51 4.35 3.57
N VAL A 8 -16.72 5.33 2.67
CA VAL A 8 -15.70 6.33 2.35
C VAL A 8 -15.31 7.14 3.57
N ASP A 9 -16.28 7.62 4.38
CA ASP A 9 -16.02 8.37 5.61
C ASP A 9 -15.20 7.57 6.65
N ARG A 10 -15.38 6.24 6.70
CA ARG A 10 -14.55 5.36 7.55
C ARG A 10 -13.14 5.22 7.00
N PHE A 11 -13.01 5.01 5.70
CA PHE A 11 -11.72 4.86 5.01
C PHE A 11 -10.85 6.12 5.14
N GLU A 12 -11.44 7.30 5.04
CA GLU A 12 -10.75 8.59 5.26
C GLU A 12 -10.21 8.77 6.70
N LYS A 13 -10.72 8.00 7.67
CA LYS A 13 -10.28 8.06 9.08
C LYS A 13 -9.18 7.07 9.42
N VAL A 14 -8.86 6.14 8.53
CA VAL A 14 -7.78 5.18 8.74
C VAL A 14 -6.45 5.90 8.54
N GLU A 15 -5.66 5.99 9.60
CA GLU A 15 -4.35 6.65 9.59
C GLU A 15 -3.24 5.61 9.40
N ARG A 16 -2.34 5.88 8.47
CA ARG A 16 -1.17 5.04 8.16
C ARG A 16 0.03 5.42 9.03
N LEU A 17 0.97 4.51 9.20
CA LEU A 17 2.25 4.78 9.90
C LEU A 17 3.26 5.50 8.98
N VAL A 18 2.77 6.47 8.23
CA VAL A 18 3.55 7.33 7.35
C VAL A 18 3.06 8.77 7.49
N TYR A 19 3.98 9.72 7.65
CA TYR A 19 3.62 11.14 7.65
C TYR A 19 3.30 11.64 6.24
N ARG A 20 2.38 12.58 6.16
CA ARG A 20 2.28 13.44 4.98
C ARG A 20 3.55 14.27 4.83
N THR A 21 4.13 14.26 3.64
CA THR A 21 5.37 15.00 3.38
C THR A 21 5.23 16.47 3.73
N GLY A 22 6.08 16.97 4.64
CA GLY A 22 6.09 18.36 5.10
C GLY A 22 5.01 18.72 6.15
N GLU A 23 4.21 17.77 6.63
CA GLU A 23 3.20 17.97 7.66
C GLU A 23 3.49 17.15 8.92
N SER A 24 2.91 17.55 10.07
CA SER A 24 3.06 16.82 11.35
C SER A 24 2.00 15.73 11.56
N ARG A 25 1.05 15.58 10.65
CA ARG A 25 0.01 14.55 10.72
C ARG A 25 0.34 13.34 9.87
N ARG A 26 -0.23 12.23 10.22
CA ARG A 26 -0.19 11.01 9.40
C ARG A 26 -0.98 11.19 8.11
N GLU A 27 -0.61 10.41 7.11
CA GLU A 27 -1.41 10.22 5.91
C GLU A 27 -2.58 9.27 6.22
N ASN A 28 -3.75 9.52 5.65
CA ASN A 28 -4.85 8.56 5.67
C ASN A 28 -4.89 7.72 4.38
N ASP A 29 -5.70 6.63 4.40
CA ASP A 29 -5.78 5.70 3.28
C ASP A 29 -6.34 6.33 2.00
N ALA A 30 -7.24 7.30 2.09
CA ALA A 30 -7.76 7.99 0.90
C ALA A 30 -6.67 8.84 0.23
N GLU A 31 -5.84 9.53 1.01
CA GLU A 31 -4.69 10.31 0.51
C GLU A 31 -3.62 9.40 -0.10
N HIS A 32 -3.38 8.25 0.54
CA HIS A 32 -2.51 7.22 0.00
C HIS A 32 -3.04 6.69 -1.34
N THR A 33 -4.29 6.28 -1.38
CA THR A 33 -4.96 5.77 -2.57
C THR A 33 -4.87 6.77 -3.74
N TYR A 34 -5.14 8.05 -3.50
CA TYR A 34 -5.00 9.07 -4.53
C TYR A 34 -3.55 9.21 -5.04
N SER A 35 -2.58 9.22 -4.13
CA SER A 35 -1.16 9.28 -4.49
C SER A 35 -0.73 8.06 -5.30
N LEU A 36 -1.21 6.87 -4.92
CA LEU A 36 -0.96 5.62 -5.63
C LEU A 36 -1.58 5.62 -7.04
N MET A 37 -2.84 6.10 -7.19
CA MET A 37 -3.50 6.25 -8.50
C MET A 37 -2.71 7.15 -9.45
N MET A 38 -2.27 8.32 -8.98
CA MET A 38 -1.48 9.25 -9.78
C MET A 38 -0.15 8.64 -10.21
N SER A 39 0.52 7.94 -9.29
CA SER A 39 1.78 7.25 -9.57
C SER A 39 1.60 6.10 -10.57
N ALA A 40 0.58 5.28 -10.40
CA ALA A 40 0.27 4.18 -11.30
C ALA A 40 -0.06 4.68 -12.71
N TRP A 41 -0.90 5.71 -12.83
CA TRP A 41 -1.20 6.33 -14.12
C TRP A 41 0.07 6.82 -14.83
N PHE A 42 0.95 7.49 -14.10
CA PHE A 42 2.24 7.94 -14.65
C PHE A 42 3.08 6.76 -15.18
N PHE A 43 3.23 5.68 -14.38
CA PHE A 43 4.01 4.52 -14.78
C PHE A 43 3.39 3.77 -15.96
N VAL A 44 2.09 3.46 -15.92
CA VAL A 44 1.42 2.73 -17.00
C VAL A 44 1.45 3.53 -18.30
N SER A 45 1.27 4.86 -18.24
CA SER A 45 1.32 5.72 -19.44
C SER A 45 2.71 5.76 -20.08
N ARG A 46 3.77 5.50 -19.33
CA ARG A 46 5.15 5.47 -19.83
C ARG A 46 5.62 4.08 -20.25
N ALA A 47 5.15 3.03 -19.56
CA ALA A 47 5.47 1.64 -19.86
C ALA A 47 4.82 1.12 -21.15
N ASN A 48 3.88 1.84 -21.76
CA ASN A 48 3.19 1.44 -22.99
C ASN A 48 4.09 1.31 -24.24
N ASN A 49 5.40 1.50 -24.10
CA ASN A 49 6.38 1.23 -25.14
C ASN A 49 7.08 -0.13 -24.98
N ASP A 50 6.83 -0.86 -23.88
CA ASP A 50 7.43 -2.17 -23.60
C ASP A 50 6.39 -3.29 -23.76
N ASP A 51 6.87 -4.54 -23.88
CA ASP A 51 6.06 -5.75 -24.12
C ASP A 51 4.98 -6.05 -23.07
N LYS A 52 5.00 -5.33 -21.92
CA LYS A 52 4.03 -5.50 -20.83
C LYS A 52 2.97 -4.40 -20.86
N LYS A 53 1.85 -4.70 -21.49
CA LYS A 53 0.70 -3.80 -21.54
C LYS A 53 -0.25 -4.06 -20.36
N LEU A 54 -0.15 -3.23 -19.29
CA LEU A 54 -1.11 -3.24 -18.18
C LEU A 54 -2.41 -2.54 -18.61
N ASP A 55 -3.54 -3.09 -18.19
CA ASP A 55 -4.85 -2.45 -18.30
C ASP A 55 -4.98 -1.35 -17.23
N LEU A 56 -4.91 -0.08 -17.66
CA LEU A 56 -4.99 1.07 -16.77
C LEU A 56 -6.31 1.12 -15.99
N GLU A 57 -7.45 0.79 -16.62
CA GLU A 57 -8.75 0.79 -15.94
C GLU A 57 -8.73 -0.22 -14.79
N LYS A 58 -8.26 -1.42 -15.02
CA LYS A 58 -8.14 -2.47 -14.02
C LYS A 58 -7.15 -2.10 -12.91
N VAL A 59 -6.00 -1.51 -13.25
CA VAL A 59 -5.04 -0.99 -12.28
C VAL A 59 -5.71 0.04 -11.36
N LEU A 60 -6.43 1.02 -11.89
CA LEU A 60 -7.09 2.05 -11.09
C LEU A 60 -8.22 1.47 -10.22
N LEU A 61 -8.98 0.50 -10.73
CA LEU A 61 -10.01 -0.19 -9.94
C LEU A 61 -9.39 -0.97 -8.78
N TYR A 62 -8.29 -1.69 -9.01
CA TYR A 62 -7.56 -2.38 -7.93
C TYR A 62 -7.03 -1.41 -6.88
N ILE A 63 -6.48 -0.27 -7.30
CA ILE A 63 -6.02 0.75 -6.36
C ILE A 63 -7.18 1.32 -5.51
N MET A 64 -8.37 1.50 -6.10
CA MET A 64 -9.53 1.99 -5.34
C MET A 64 -9.95 1.06 -4.21
N VAL A 65 -9.67 -0.23 -4.31
CA VAL A 65 -10.13 -1.24 -3.33
C VAL A 65 -9.02 -1.88 -2.51
N HIS A 66 -7.73 -1.62 -2.80
CA HIS A 66 -6.60 -2.40 -2.28
C HIS A 66 -6.51 -2.43 -0.74
N ASP A 67 -6.81 -1.33 -0.08
CA ASP A 67 -6.81 -1.18 1.39
C ASP A 67 -8.23 -0.94 1.95
N LEU A 68 -9.29 -1.06 1.14
CA LEU A 68 -10.66 -0.68 1.56
C LEU A 68 -11.20 -1.52 2.72
N VAL A 69 -10.69 -2.73 2.90
CA VAL A 69 -10.97 -3.60 4.05
C VAL A 69 -10.52 -2.96 5.36
N GLU A 70 -9.50 -2.09 5.32
CA GLU A 70 -8.97 -1.39 6.50
C GLU A 70 -9.98 -0.38 7.08
N ALA A 71 -11.00 0.02 6.34
CA ALA A 71 -12.13 0.79 6.88
C ALA A 71 -12.87 0.06 8.03
N TYR A 72 -12.70 -1.26 8.14
CA TYR A 72 -13.27 -2.11 9.19
C TYR A 72 -12.19 -2.70 10.10
N ALA A 73 -11.06 -3.13 9.55
CA ALA A 73 -9.96 -3.76 10.29
C ALA A 73 -9.00 -2.75 10.94
N GLY A 74 -8.93 -1.51 10.42
CA GLY A 74 -7.85 -0.55 10.70
C GLY A 74 -6.56 -0.88 9.97
N ASP A 75 -5.68 0.12 9.78
CA ASP A 75 -4.32 -0.10 9.22
C ASP A 75 -3.51 -0.99 10.16
N THR A 76 -2.78 -1.90 9.58
CA THR A 76 -1.94 -2.87 10.29
C THR A 76 -0.48 -2.63 9.98
N ASP A 77 0.33 -2.37 11.01
CA ASP A 77 1.78 -2.28 10.86
C ASP A 77 2.37 -3.59 10.33
N SER A 78 2.74 -3.55 9.04
CA SER A 78 3.31 -4.70 8.34
C SER A 78 4.78 -4.98 8.73
N LEU A 79 5.44 -4.08 9.45
CA LEU A 79 6.84 -4.21 9.88
C LEU A 79 6.96 -4.67 11.33
N SER A 80 5.88 -4.68 12.12
CA SER A 80 5.91 -5.18 13.50
C SER A 80 5.30 -6.57 13.64
N SER A 81 5.90 -7.41 14.48
CA SER A 81 5.37 -8.74 14.80
C SER A 81 3.99 -8.68 15.48
N GLN A 82 3.74 -7.62 16.27
CA GLN A 82 2.45 -7.40 16.92
C GLN A 82 1.36 -7.06 15.90
N GLY A 83 1.66 -6.23 14.90
CA GLY A 83 0.74 -5.90 13.81
C GLY A 83 0.32 -7.14 13.02
N LEU A 84 1.26 -8.03 12.73
CA LEU A 84 1.00 -9.25 11.96
C LEU A 84 0.18 -10.30 12.73
N THR A 85 0.17 -10.27 14.08
CA THR A 85 -0.57 -11.26 14.87
C THR A 85 -2.08 -11.15 14.63
N GLY A 86 -2.67 -12.21 14.08
CA GLY A 86 -4.11 -12.28 13.79
C GLY A 86 -4.58 -11.32 12.67
N LYS A 87 -3.67 -10.79 11.87
CA LYS A 87 -3.98 -9.90 10.75
C LYS A 87 -4.95 -10.55 9.77
N ASP A 88 -4.65 -11.75 9.30
CA ASP A 88 -5.45 -12.45 8.30
C ASP A 88 -6.89 -12.69 8.78
N GLU A 89 -7.06 -13.02 10.07
CA GLU A 89 -8.39 -13.22 10.65
C GLU A 89 -9.18 -11.89 10.73
N ARG A 90 -8.51 -10.79 11.15
CA ARG A 90 -9.16 -9.46 11.19
C ARG A 90 -9.57 -8.98 9.82
N GLU A 91 -8.71 -9.13 8.81
CA GLU A 91 -9.02 -8.75 7.43
C GLU A 91 -10.12 -9.64 6.83
N HIS A 92 -10.10 -10.93 7.13
CA HIS A 92 -11.17 -11.84 6.71
C HIS A 92 -12.53 -11.44 7.30
N GLN A 93 -12.58 -11.17 8.61
CA GLN A 93 -13.80 -10.72 9.27
C GLN A 93 -14.27 -9.36 8.72
N ALA A 94 -13.35 -8.43 8.50
CA ALA A 94 -13.64 -7.13 7.91
C ALA A 94 -14.21 -7.24 6.49
N LEU A 95 -13.69 -8.15 5.67
CA LEU A 95 -14.23 -8.41 4.32
C LEU A 95 -15.67 -8.98 4.40
N ILE A 96 -15.97 -9.83 5.37
CA ILE A 96 -17.34 -10.33 5.59
C ILE A 96 -18.29 -9.17 5.93
N GLU A 97 -17.91 -8.30 6.86
CA GLU A 97 -18.71 -7.15 7.26
C GLU A 97 -18.91 -6.16 6.11
N LEU A 98 -17.86 -5.85 5.37
CA LEU A 98 -17.91 -5.00 4.17
C LEU A 98 -18.88 -5.60 3.14
N THR A 99 -18.80 -6.91 2.89
CA THR A 99 -19.69 -7.59 1.93
C THR A 99 -21.16 -7.52 2.35
N GLN A 100 -21.45 -7.65 3.65
CA GLN A 100 -22.81 -7.53 4.17
C GLN A 100 -23.34 -6.11 4.06
N ASP A 101 -22.54 -5.11 4.40
CA ASP A 101 -22.89 -3.70 4.32
C ASP A 101 -23.08 -3.23 2.88
N MET A 102 -22.27 -3.73 1.96
CA MET A 102 -22.27 -3.39 0.52
C MET A 102 -23.05 -4.39 -0.34
N ASN A 103 -24.02 -5.10 0.22
CA ASN A 103 -24.83 -6.10 -0.50
C ASN A 103 -25.56 -5.55 -1.74
N PHE A 104 -25.77 -4.25 -1.83
CA PHE A 104 -26.34 -3.54 -2.99
C PHE A 104 -25.30 -3.21 -4.07
N PHE A 105 -24.01 -3.47 -3.83
CA PHE A 105 -22.90 -3.25 -4.75
C PHE A 105 -21.97 -4.48 -4.77
N PRO A 106 -22.46 -5.62 -5.29
CA PRO A 106 -21.75 -6.90 -5.20
C PRO A 106 -20.46 -6.97 -6.02
N GLU A 107 -20.22 -6.03 -6.92
CA GLU A 107 -18.97 -5.91 -7.68
C GLU A 107 -17.80 -5.52 -6.77
N LEU A 108 -18.04 -4.73 -5.72
CA LEU A 108 -17.01 -4.23 -4.82
C LEU A 108 -16.25 -5.36 -4.10
N PRO A 109 -16.90 -6.26 -3.32
CA PRO A 109 -16.17 -7.35 -2.67
C PRO A 109 -15.56 -8.35 -3.65
N LYS A 110 -16.14 -8.54 -4.83
CA LYS A 110 -15.54 -9.39 -5.88
C LYS A 110 -14.21 -8.79 -6.37
N LEU A 111 -14.17 -7.48 -6.55
CA LEU A 111 -12.96 -6.78 -6.98
C LEU A 111 -11.86 -6.86 -5.91
N ILE A 112 -12.21 -6.72 -4.62
CA ILE A 112 -11.28 -6.91 -3.51
C ILE A 112 -10.68 -8.33 -3.54
N VAL A 113 -11.52 -9.37 -3.65
CA VAL A 113 -11.06 -10.76 -3.72
C VAL A 113 -10.16 -10.99 -4.93
N SER A 114 -10.49 -10.40 -6.10
CA SER A 114 -9.67 -10.52 -7.31
C SER A 114 -8.30 -9.84 -7.13
N TYR A 115 -8.24 -8.69 -6.48
CA TYR A 115 -6.99 -8.03 -6.14
C TYR A 115 -6.13 -8.86 -5.18
N GLU A 116 -6.73 -9.36 -4.09
CA GLU A 116 -6.02 -10.14 -3.07
C GLU A 116 -5.51 -11.50 -3.60
N ALA A 117 -6.13 -12.06 -4.62
CA ALA A 117 -5.66 -13.29 -5.26
C ALA A 117 -4.28 -13.14 -5.93
N GLN A 118 -3.86 -11.92 -6.25
CA GLN A 118 -2.55 -11.62 -6.88
C GLN A 118 -2.23 -12.52 -8.08
N SER A 119 -3.24 -12.84 -8.89
CA SER A 119 -3.17 -13.83 -9.97
C SER A 119 -2.94 -13.23 -11.36
N ASP A 120 -2.95 -11.90 -11.47
CA ASP A 120 -2.74 -11.18 -12.72
C ASP A 120 -1.69 -10.07 -12.59
N ALA A 121 -1.24 -9.55 -13.73
CA ALA A 121 -0.16 -8.58 -13.79
C ALA A 121 -0.51 -7.24 -13.12
N GLU A 122 -1.77 -6.82 -13.21
CA GLU A 122 -2.26 -5.57 -12.64
C GLU A 122 -2.27 -5.62 -11.11
N SER A 123 -2.77 -6.71 -10.51
CA SER A 123 -2.78 -6.87 -9.04
C SER A 123 -1.37 -6.95 -8.47
N VAL A 124 -0.46 -7.67 -9.15
CA VAL A 124 0.97 -7.76 -8.77
C VAL A 124 1.65 -6.39 -8.89
N PHE A 125 1.37 -5.64 -9.96
CA PHE A 125 1.89 -4.28 -10.13
C PHE A 125 1.39 -3.34 -9.03
N VAL A 126 0.08 -3.31 -8.77
CA VAL A 126 -0.52 -2.45 -7.73
C VAL A 126 0.07 -2.76 -6.36
N LYS A 127 0.14 -4.04 -5.97
CA LYS A 127 0.72 -4.44 -4.68
C LYS A 127 2.19 -4.06 -4.55
N SER A 128 2.95 -4.21 -5.63
CA SER A 128 4.36 -3.82 -5.65
C SER A 128 4.53 -2.31 -5.50
N LEU A 129 3.73 -1.53 -6.23
CA LEU A 129 3.79 -0.07 -6.18
C LEU A 129 3.32 0.46 -4.81
N ASP A 130 2.25 -0.11 -4.23
CA ASP A 130 1.80 0.20 -2.88
C ASP A 130 2.94 0.05 -1.86
N LYS A 131 3.67 -1.07 -1.90
CA LYS A 131 4.79 -1.31 -0.97
C LYS A 131 5.99 -0.38 -1.21
N LEU A 132 6.11 0.20 -2.40
CA LEU A 132 7.16 1.18 -2.72
C LEU A 132 6.79 2.62 -2.31
N MET A 133 5.51 3.01 -2.34
CA MET A 133 5.08 4.39 -2.06
C MET A 133 5.55 4.94 -0.70
N PRO A 134 5.47 4.21 0.44
CA PRO A 134 5.98 4.68 1.71
C PRO A 134 7.49 4.95 1.71
N VAL A 135 8.26 4.23 0.90
CA VAL A 135 9.70 4.43 0.76
C VAL A 135 9.98 5.81 0.14
N PHE A 136 9.32 6.14 -0.97
CA PHE A 136 9.44 7.45 -1.59
C PHE A 136 9.01 8.60 -0.67
N LYS A 137 7.98 8.40 0.14
CA LYS A 137 7.55 9.40 1.13
C LYS A 137 8.61 9.62 2.20
N ASN A 138 9.22 8.55 2.71
CA ASN A 138 10.32 8.64 3.66
C ASN A 138 11.56 9.31 3.05
N LEU A 139 11.91 9.00 1.80
CA LEU A 139 13.01 9.68 1.09
C LEU A 139 12.76 11.20 0.98
N ARG A 140 11.52 11.63 0.78
CA ARG A 140 11.14 13.05 0.70
C ARG A 140 11.05 13.75 2.04
N ASP A 141 10.84 13.02 3.14
CA ASP A 141 10.65 13.55 4.50
C ASP A 141 11.81 13.17 5.44
N ASN A 142 13.01 12.94 4.89
CA ASN A 142 14.25 12.62 5.62
C ASN A 142 14.13 11.44 6.61
N GLY A 143 13.36 10.42 6.25
CA GLY A 143 13.20 9.20 7.04
C GLY A 143 12.42 9.38 8.34
N ARG A 144 11.65 10.46 8.49
CA ARG A 144 10.94 10.76 9.74
C ARG A 144 10.00 9.64 10.18
N SER A 145 9.21 9.07 9.26
CA SER A 145 8.31 7.97 9.62
C SER A 145 9.07 6.72 10.04
N PHE A 146 10.23 6.43 9.46
CA PHE A 146 11.09 5.33 9.91
C PHE A 146 11.54 5.53 11.36
N LYS A 147 11.97 6.75 11.72
CA LYS A 147 12.43 7.04 13.08
C LYS A 147 11.29 6.96 14.11
N ASP A 148 10.14 7.50 13.77
CA ASP A 148 9.06 7.69 14.75
C ASP A 148 8.21 6.42 14.91
N PHE A 149 8.07 5.60 13.87
CA PHE A 149 7.17 4.43 13.89
C PHE A 149 7.89 3.09 13.76
N HIS A 150 9.11 3.07 13.22
CA HIS A 150 9.84 1.84 12.88
C HIS A 150 11.30 1.89 13.35
N GLY A 151 11.59 2.59 14.45
CA GLY A 151 12.96 2.77 14.95
C GLY A 151 13.64 1.50 15.46
N ASP A 152 12.88 0.43 15.68
CA ASP A 152 13.33 -0.90 16.04
C ASP A 152 13.60 -1.84 14.84
N VAL A 153 13.22 -1.39 13.63
CA VAL A 153 13.40 -2.14 12.39
C VAL A 153 14.79 -1.86 11.83
N ASP A 154 15.61 -2.91 11.69
CA ASP A 154 16.89 -2.80 11.02
C ASP A 154 16.77 -2.84 9.49
N PHE A 155 17.82 -2.33 8.81
CA PHE A 155 17.84 -2.22 7.35
C PHE A 155 17.68 -3.56 6.64
N ASP A 156 18.36 -4.62 7.09
CA ASP A 156 18.33 -5.93 6.43
C ASP A 156 16.96 -6.60 6.55
N SER A 157 16.34 -6.51 7.72
CA SER A 157 14.97 -7.00 7.93
C SER A 157 13.96 -6.24 7.05
N TRP A 158 14.11 -4.91 6.93
CA TRP A 158 13.29 -4.09 6.07
C TRP A 158 13.47 -4.44 4.58
N VAL A 159 14.73 -4.62 4.13
CA VAL A 159 15.04 -5.06 2.75
C VAL A 159 14.39 -6.40 2.47
N THR A 160 14.61 -7.39 3.33
CA THR A 160 14.01 -8.73 3.19
C THR A 160 12.49 -8.65 3.07
N PHE A 161 11.83 -7.89 3.95
CA PHE A 161 10.37 -7.69 3.88
C PHE A 161 9.95 -7.09 2.53
N LYS A 162 10.58 -6.02 2.07
CA LYS A 162 10.23 -5.35 0.80
C LYS A 162 10.42 -6.28 -0.40
N GLU A 163 11.52 -7.02 -0.47
CA GLU A 163 11.82 -7.95 -1.57
C GLU A 163 10.86 -9.16 -1.61
N THR A 164 10.25 -9.52 -0.47
CA THR A 164 9.17 -10.51 -0.46
C THR A 164 7.84 -9.98 -1.01
N LYS A 165 7.63 -8.67 -1.03
CA LYS A 165 6.36 -8.04 -1.40
C LYS A 165 6.37 -7.37 -2.79
N ILE A 166 7.50 -6.81 -3.21
CA ILE A 166 7.66 -6.14 -4.50
C ILE A 166 8.01 -7.20 -5.56
N LYS A 167 7.02 -7.64 -6.32
CA LYS A 167 7.15 -8.74 -7.31
C LYS A 167 7.09 -8.26 -8.76
N ASP A 168 6.56 -7.08 -9.01
CA ASP A 168 6.60 -6.48 -10.35
C ASP A 168 8.02 -6.09 -10.72
N ARG A 169 8.48 -6.52 -11.90
CA ARG A 169 9.87 -6.34 -12.36
C ARG A 169 10.27 -4.86 -12.44
N ASP A 170 9.41 -4.03 -12.96
CA ASP A 170 9.75 -2.63 -13.24
C ASP A 170 9.68 -1.80 -11.95
N VAL A 171 8.71 -2.09 -11.09
CA VAL A 171 8.65 -1.54 -9.72
C VAL A 171 9.85 -2.00 -8.89
N PHE A 172 10.31 -3.24 -9.08
CA PHE A 172 11.50 -3.76 -8.38
C PHE A 172 12.78 -3.00 -8.77
N GLN A 173 12.93 -2.56 -10.02
CA GLN A 173 14.07 -1.72 -10.40
C GLN A 173 14.06 -0.35 -9.69
N LEU A 174 12.88 0.23 -9.49
CA LEU A 174 12.73 1.47 -8.71
C LEU A 174 13.00 1.24 -7.22
N TRP A 175 12.59 0.08 -6.70
CA TRP A 175 12.90 -0.34 -5.34
C TRP A 175 14.41 -0.39 -5.09
N LEU A 176 15.19 -0.99 -6.00
CA LEU A 176 16.65 -1.07 -5.86
C LEU A 176 17.27 0.33 -5.72
N GLN A 177 16.85 1.30 -6.54
CA GLN A 177 17.33 2.68 -6.45
C GLN A 177 16.91 3.35 -5.13
N ALA A 178 15.67 3.14 -4.70
CA ALA A 178 15.15 3.72 -3.45
C ALA A 178 15.82 3.09 -2.22
N LYS A 179 16.13 1.79 -2.26
CA LYS A 179 16.86 1.05 -1.24
C LYS A 179 18.26 1.65 -1.04
N ASP A 180 19.03 1.77 -2.13
CA ASP A 180 20.38 2.30 -2.10
C ASP A 180 20.41 3.73 -1.54
N GLU A 181 19.44 4.57 -1.90
CA GLU A 181 19.34 5.93 -1.37
C GLU A 181 18.92 5.95 0.12
N THR A 182 18.07 5.03 0.56
CA THR A 182 17.67 4.89 1.98
C THR A 182 18.86 4.47 2.83
N GLU A 183 19.67 3.51 2.38
CA GLU A 183 20.88 3.05 3.02
C GLU A 183 21.91 4.18 3.13
N LYS A 184 22.18 4.85 2.02
CA LYS A 184 23.13 5.97 1.95
C LYS A 184 22.78 7.11 2.91
N ARG A 185 21.50 7.38 3.14
CA ARG A 185 21.04 8.39 4.09
C ARG A 185 20.97 7.91 5.54
N GLY A 186 21.15 6.63 5.80
CA GLY A 186 21.16 6.06 7.15
C GLY A 186 19.84 6.22 7.89
N PHE A 187 18.70 6.06 7.22
CA PHE A 187 17.38 6.23 7.84
C PHE A 187 17.00 5.10 8.77
N LEU A 188 17.52 3.91 8.54
CA LEU A 188 17.35 2.70 9.35
C LEU A 188 18.69 2.28 9.92
N ALA A 189 18.68 1.68 11.12
CA ALA A 189 19.89 1.19 11.76
C ALA A 189 20.46 -0.02 11.00
N ASN A 190 21.78 -0.03 10.79
CA ASN A 190 22.46 -1.25 10.39
C ASN A 190 22.71 -2.08 11.64
N ARG A 191 22.33 -3.34 11.63
CA ARG A 191 22.85 -4.28 12.64
C ARG A 191 24.31 -4.55 12.27
N GLY A 192 25.23 -3.99 13.06
CA GLY A 192 26.65 -4.30 13.01
C GLY A 192 26.94 -5.76 13.33
#